data_93cb90ae8c675102dda22970452c5721
#
_entry.id   93cb90ae8c675102dda22970452c5721
#
_cell.length_a   1.000
_cell.length_b   1.000
_cell.length_c   1.000
_cell.angle_alpha   90.00
_cell.angle_beta   90.00
_cell.angle_gamma   90.00
#
_symmetry.space_group_name_H-M   'P 1'
#
loop_
_entity.id
_entity.type
_entity.pdbx_description
1 polymer ?
#
loop_
_entity_poly.entity_id
_entity_poly.type
_entity_poly.pdbx_seq_one_letter_code
_entity_poly.pdbx_strand_id
1 'polypeptide(L)'
;MSKIEFYFDLGSPYSFLGFHRIQQIAEQHQAEMIWKPMLLGGVFKATGNNSPMAVPAKARYSMIDLQRWAKLWHIPVQMNPYFPINTLMLMRLLTAVQLYQPAHFQRVLTALFDAMFAQPRNLNDVTELINLAQELGFEVTQIQAWLEDEKVKSELKAVTQEAIDRGVFGAPTWFVADEMYWGVDHLHFVEAAL
;
A
#
# COMPACT_ATOMS: atom_id res chain seq x y z
N MET A 1 -7.82 -21.54 9.21
CA MET A 1 -8.06 -20.10 9.09
C MET A 1 -7.43 -19.67 7.77
N SER A 2 -8.23 -19.16 6.85
CA SER A 2 -7.74 -18.71 5.54
C SER A 2 -6.84 -17.49 5.72
N LYS A 3 -5.87 -17.31 4.82
CA LYS A 3 -4.93 -16.19 4.85
C LYS A 3 -5.05 -15.42 3.56
N ILE A 4 -5.02 -14.08 3.69
CA ILE A 4 -4.98 -13.16 2.55
C ILE A 4 -3.66 -12.40 2.62
N GLU A 5 -2.78 -12.63 1.66
CA GLU A 5 -1.60 -11.79 1.52
C GLU A 5 -1.93 -10.58 0.65
N PHE A 6 -1.57 -9.42 1.11
CA PHE A 6 -1.80 -8.16 0.42
C PHE A 6 -0.48 -7.47 0.07
N TYR A 7 -0.10 -7.53 -1.21
CA TYR A 7 1.03 -6.79 -1.76
C TYR A 7 0.60 -5.41 -2.23
N PHE A 8 1.20 -4.38 -1.67
CA PHE A 8 0.79 -2.99 -1.90
C PHE A 8 1.95 -2.00 -1.83
N ASP A 9 1.72 -0.83 -2.40
CA ASP A 9 2.55 0.36 -2.25
C ASP A 9 1.63 1.55 -1.94
N LEU A 10 2.05 2.42 -1.03
CA LEU A 10 1.31 3.62 -0.62
C LEU A 10 1.09 4.62 -1.76
N GLY A 11 1.84 4.51 -2.88
CA GLY A 11 1.63 5.31 -4.09
C GLY A 11 0.44 4.86 -4.95
N SER A 12 -0.18 3.72 -4.63
CA SER A 12 -1.31 3.19 -5.40
C SER A 12 -2.67 3.60 -4.79
N PRO A 13 -3.46 4.44 -5.45
CA PRO A 13 -4.80 4.78 -4.98
C PRO A 13 -5.76 3.59 -4.99
N TYR A 14 -5.53 2.61 -5.87
CA TYR A 14 -6.29 1.36 -5.82
C TYR A 14 -5.89 0.48 -4.62
N SER A 15 -4.62 0.54 -4.18
CA SER A 15 -4.22 -0.12 -2.92
C SER A 15 -4.90 0.52 -1.72
N PHE A 16 -5.09 1.83 -1.70
CA PHE A 16 -5.87 2.53 -0.68
C PHE A 16 -7.32 2.04 -0.61
N LEU A 17 -8.02 1.99 -1.75
CA LEU A 17 -9.39 1.46 -1.81
C LEU A 17 -9.44 -0.01 -1.39
N GLY A 18 -8.52 -0.81 -1.91
CA GLY A 18 -8.41 -2.23 -1.59
C GLY A 18 -8.14 -2.48 -0.12
N PHE A 19 -7.29 -1.66 0.52
CA PHE A 19 -7.01 -1.71 1.96
C PHE A 19 -8.28 -1.59 2.81
N HIS A 20 -9.14 -0.64 2.50
CA HIS A 20 -10.40 -0.48 3.23
C HIS A 20 -11.38 -1.63 2.99
N ARG A 21 -11.49 -2.10 1.74
CA ARG A 21 -12.45 -3.14 1.39
C ARG A 21 -12.03 -4.52 1.89
N ILE A 22 -10.75 -4.87 1.78
CA ILE A 22 -10.28 -6.19 2.17
C ILE A 22 -10.39 -6.47 3.67
N GLN A 23 -10.29 -5.45 4.51
CA GLN A 23 -10.46 -5.61 5.95
C GLN A 23 -11.88 -6.07 6.30
N GLN A 24 -12.88 -5.54 5.62
CA GLN A 24 -14.28 -5.96 5.79
C GLN A 24 -14.47 -7.42 5.36
N ILE A 25 -13.89 -7.82 4.22
CA ILE A 25 -13.93 -9.20 3.73
C ILE A 25 -13.22 -10.13 4.71
N ALA A 26 -12.01 -9.78 5.16
CA ALA A 26 -11.25 -10.58 6.10
C ALA A 26 -12.01 -10.78 7.43
N GLU A 27 -12.63 -9.73 7.95
CA GLU A 27 -13.44 -9.81 9.17
C GLU A 27 -14.65 -10.74 8.99
N GLN A 28 -15.41 -10.58 7.90
CA GLN A 28 -16.59 -11.40 7.60
C GLN A 28 -16.26 -12.90 7.47
N HIS A 29 -15.10 -13.22 6.89
CA HIS A 29 -14.66 -14.59 6.68
C HIS A 29 -13.69 -15.10 7.74
N GLN A 30 -13.40 -14.31 8.78
CA GLN A 30 -12.43 -14.64 9.84
C GLN A 30 -11.05 -15.02 9.25
N ALA A 31 -10.65 -14.35 8.15
CA ALA A 31 -9.38 -14.58 7.48
C ALA A 31 -8.26 -13.74 8.12
N GLU A 32 -7.06 -14.32 8.19
CA GLU A 32 -5.86 -13.62 8.65
C GLU A 32 -5.30 -12.74 7.53
N MET A 33 -5.04 -11.45 7.83
CA MET A 33 -4.36 -10.54 6.91
C MET A 33 -2.84 -10.60 7.06
N ILE A 34 -2.15 -10.84 5.95
CA ILE A 34 -0.69 -10.78 5.87
C ILE A 34 -0.30 -9.60 5.00
N TRP A 35 0.25 -8.58 5.63
CA TRP A 35 0.63 -7.33 4.98
C TRP A 35 2.01 -7.44 4.35
N LYS A 36 2.10 -7.18 3.05
CA LYS A 36 3.31 -7.28 2.22
C LYS A 36 3.64 -5.92 1.58
N PRO A 37 4.19 -4.98 2.33
CA PRO A 37 4.63 -3.70 1.76
C PRO A 37 5.76 -3.93 0.74
N MET A 38 5.60 -3.47 -0.49
CA MET A 38 6.56 -3.62 -1.58
C MET A 38 6.81 -2.29 -2.30
N LEU A 39 7.91 -2.18 -3.01
CA LEU A 39 8.19 -1.02 -3.86
C LEU A 39 7.63 -1.25 -5.27
N LEU A 40 6.51 -0.61 -5.58
CA LEU A 40 5.85 -0.73 -6.89
C LEU A 40 6.75 -0.29 -8.05
N GLY A 41 7.58 0.74 -7.83
CA GLY A 41 8.58 1.15 -8.81
C GLY A 41 9.63 0.07 -9.12
N GLY A 42 10.00 -0.72 -8.12
CA GLY A 42 10.87 -1.89 -8.28
C GLY A 42 10.20 -3.00 -9.10
N VAL A 43 8.95 -3.30 -8.79
CA VAL A 43 8.13 -4.25 -9.55
C VAL A 43 7.98 -3.82 -11.01
N PHE A 44 7.66 -2.56 -11.27
CA PHE A 44 7.54 -2.03 -12.64
C PHE A 44 8.85 -2.17 -13.42
N LYS A 45 9.99 -1.84 -12.79
CA LYS A 45 11.29 -1.98 -13.42
C LYS A 45 11.62 -3.43 -13.80
N ALA A 46 11.28 -4.38 -12.93
CA ALA A 46 11.57 -5.81 -13.15
C ALA A 46 10.66 -6.45 -14.21
N THR A 47 9.39 -6.04 -14.26
CA THR A 47 8.38 -6.65 -15.14
C THR A 47 8.22 -5.93 -16.49
N GLY A 48 8.83 -4.76 -16.66
CA GLY A 48 8.60 -3.90 -17.83
C GLY A 48 7.24 -3.22 -17.85
N ASN A 49 6.48 -3.33 -16.75
CA ASN A 49 5.20 -2.63 -16.62
C ASN A 49 5.42 -1.15 -16.27
N ASN A 50 4.38 -0.34 -16.43
CA ASN A 50 4.41 1.08 -16.14
C ASN A 50 3.10 1.51 -15.47
N SER A 51 3.16 2.63 -14.75
CA SER A 51 1.95 3.25 -14.21
C SER A 51 0.95 3.57 -15.33
N PRO A 52 -0.35 3.28 -15.15
CA PRO A 52 -1.37 3.70 -16.10
C PRO A 52 -1.39 5.22 -16.31
N MET A 53 -0.84 6.00 -15.39
CA MET A 53 -0.69 7.45 -15.51
C MET A 53 0.27 7.87 -16.62
N ALA A 54 1.16 6.99 -17.09
CA ALA A 54 2.07 7.24 -18.20
C ALA A 54 1.33 7.35 -19.56
N VAL A 55 0.11 6.83 -19.66
CA VAL A 55 -0.71 6.91 -20.87
C VAL A 55 -1.91 7.84 -20.62
N PRO A 56 -2.01 9.00 -21.27
CA PRO A 56 -3.02 10.02 -20.96
C PRO A 56 -4.47 9.51 -20.96
N ALA A 57 -4.82 8.62 -21.90
CA ALA A 57 -6.16 8.02 -21.96
C ALA A 57 -6.44 7.13 -20.74
N LYS A 58 -5.45 6.30 -20.33
CA LYS A 58 -5.56 5.46 -19.14
C LYS A 58 -5.60 6.32 -17.86
N ALA A 59 -4.81 7.37 -17.77
CA ALA A 59 -4.82 8.29 -16.65
C ALA A 59 -6.22 8.91 -16.44
N ARG A 60 -6.83 9.43 -17.51
CA ARG A 60 -8.20 9.98 -17.43
C ARG A 60 -9.23 8.94 -17.00
N TYR A 61 -9.15 7.74 -17.56
CA TYR A 61 -10.07 6.65 -17.19
C TYR A 61 -9.87 6.24 -15.72
N SER A 62 -8.63 6.05 -15.28
CA SER A 62 -8.32 5.66 -13.89
C SER A 62 -8.87 6.66 -12.86
N MET A 63 -8.86 7.96 -13.18
CA MET A 63 -9.45 8.97 -12.30
C MET A 63 -10.97 8.81 -12.15
N ILE A 64 -11.66 8.50 -13.26
CA ILE A 64 -13.11 8.28 -13.24
C ILE A 64 -13.43 6.95 -12.51
N ASP A 65 -12.68 5.92 -12.81
CA ASP A 65 -12.86 4.60 -12.24
C ASP A 65 -12.63 4.60 -10.72
N LEU A 66 -11.55 5.24 -10.27
CA LEU A 66 -11.25 5.42 -8.84
C LEU A 66 -12.42 6.07 -8.08
N GLN A 67 -13.04 7.11 -8.67
CA GLN A 67 -14.20 7.76 -8.05
C GLN A 67 -15.45 6.87 -8.04
N ARG A 68 -15.61 5.99 -9.03
CA ARG A 68 -16.71 5.02 -9.04
C ARG A 68 -16.57 4.01 -7.91
N TRP A 69 -15.37 3.43 -7.72
CA TRP A 69 -15.09 2.52 -6.62
C TRP A 69 -15.22 3.20 -5.27
N ALA A 70 -14.67 4.40 -5.12
CA ALA A 70 -14.77 5.20 -3.91
C ALA A 70 -16.25 5.44 -3.51
N LYS A 71 -17.07 5.84 -4.47
CA LYS A 71 -18.52 6.04 -4.26
C LYS A 71 -19.24 4.74 -3.91
N LEU A 72 -18.95 3.66 -4.63
CA LEU A 72 -19.58 2.35 -4.40
C LEU A 72 -19.31 1.81 -2.99
N TRP A 73 -18.09 2.02 -2.49
CA TRP A 73 -17.66 1.52 -1.18
C TRP A 73 -17.73 2.55 -0.07
N HIS A 74 -18.22 3.76 -0.37
CA HIS A 74 -18.30 4.87 0.59
C HIS A 74 -16.95 5.22 1.22
N ILE A 75 -15.86 5.14 0.46
CA ILE A 75 -14.51 5.49 0.88
C ILE A 75 -14.18 6.89 0.36
N PRO A 76 -13.86 7.87 1.22
CA PRO A 76 -13.48 9.20 0.76
C PRO A 76 -12.11 9.14 0.07
N VAL A 77 -12.05 9.59 -1.18
CA VAL A 77 -10.81 9.65 -1.97
C VAL A 77 -10.61 11.05 -2.53
N GLN A 78 -9.44 11.61 -2.28
CA GLN A 78 -8.95 12.83 -2.89
C GLN A 78 -7.61 12.56 -3.57
N MET A 79 -7.47 13.02 -4.82
CA MET A 79 -6.15 12.97 -5.46
C MET A 79 -5.19 13.92 -4.75
N ASN A 80 -4.06 13.40 -4.35
CA ASN A 80 -3.04 14.19 -3.69
C ASN A 80 -2.45 15.22 -4.67
N PRO A 81 -2.52 16.52 -4.37
CA PRO A 81 -2.03 17.57 -5.27
C PRO A 81 -0.51 17.56 -5.44
N TYR A 82 0.20 16.86 -4.56
CA TYR A 82 1.65 16.69 -4.61
C TYR A 82 2.09 15.44 -5.38
N PHE A 83 1.14 14.68 -5.94
CA PHE A 83 1.44 13.49 -6.73
C PHE A 83 2.19 13.84 -8.03
N PRO A 84 3.20 13.07 -8.47
CA PRO A 84 3.66 11.80 -7.90
C PRO A 84 4.50 11.97 -6.63
N ILE A 85 4.26 11.09 -5.64
CA ILE A 85 5.04 11.02 -4.41
C ILE A 85 5.99 9.84 -4.48
N ASN A 86 7.26 10.08 -4.14
CA ASN A 86 8.23 9.00 -3.96
C ASN A 86 7.97 8.28 -2.64
N THR A 87 7.44 7.08 -2.71
CA THR A 87 6.99 6.31 -1.54
C THR A 87 8.11 5.60 -0.79
N LEU A 88 9.37 5.68 -1.23
CA LEU A 88 10.48 4.92 -0.63
C LEU A 88 10.58 5.10 0.91
N MET A 89 10.55 6.36 1.38
CA MET A 89 10.67 6.64 2.82
C MET A 89 9.41 6.23 3.57
N LEU A 90 8.23 6.38 2.98
CA LEU A 90 6.97 5.91 3.54
C LEU A 90 6.98 4.40 3.72
N MET A 91 7.42 3.67 2.69
CA MET A 91 7.48 2.21 2.71
C MET A 91 8.55 1.71 3.69
N ARG A 92 9.69 2.42 3.85
CA ARG A 92 10.68 2.12 4.90
C ARG A 92 10.11 2.32 6.29
N LEU A 93 9.43 3.46 6.55
CA LEU A 93 8.78 3.70 7.83
C LEU A 93 7.78 2.59 8.16
N LEU A 94 6.92 2.24 7.21
CA LEU A 94 5.92 1.20 7.40
C LEU A 94 6.56 -0.18 7.66
N THR A 95 7.62 -0.53 6.92
CA THR A 95 8.39 -1.77 7.14
C THR A 95 9.07 -1.77 8.51
N ALA A 96 9.62 -0.64 8.95
CA ALA A 96 10.19 -0.51 10.28
C ALA A 96 9.16 -0.75 11.39
N VAL A 97 7.98 -0.16 11.25
CA VAL A 97 6.88 -0.38 12.19
C VAL A 97 6.47 -1.85 12.21
N GLN A 98 6.39 -2.50 11.05
CA GLN A 98 6.09 -3.93 10.95
C GLN A 98 7.12 -4.80 11.70
N LEU A 99 8.40 -4.46 11.57
CA LEU A 99 9.50 -5.21 12.19
C LEU A 99 9.66 -4.97 13.69
N TYR A 100 9.48 -3.72 14.14
CA TYR A 100 9.86 -3.30 15.48
C TYR A 100 8.70 -2.97 16.39
N GLN A 101 7.54 -2.61 15.81
CA GLN A 101 6.34 -2.18 16.54
C GLN A 101 5.06 -2.74 15.88
N PRO A 102 4.95 -4.07 15.66
CA PRO A 102 3.86 -4.67 14.87
C PRO A 102 2.47 -4.34 15.40
N ALA A 103 2.31 -4.13 16.69
CA ALA A 103 1.04 -3.71 17.29
C ALA A 103 0.54 -2.34 16.78
N HIS A 104 1.43 -1.50 16.25
CA HIS A 104 1.08 -0.19 15.69
C HIS A 104 0.92 -0.20 14.16
N PHE A 105 1.22 -1.32 13.49
CA PHE A 105 1.31 -1.39 12.03
C PHE A 105 0.03 -0.92 11.34
N GLN A 106 -1.12 -1.46 11.70
CA GLN A 106 -2.39 -1.13 11.05
C GLN A 106 -2.77 0.33 11.23
N ARG A 107 -2.53 0.89 12.42
CA ARG A 107 -2.76 2.33 12.69
C ARG A 107 -1.88 3.22 11.83
N VAL A 108 -0.59 2.87 11.70
CA VAL A 108 0.36 3.62 10.87
C VAL A 108 0.01 3.49 9.39
N LEU A 109 -0.32 2.30 8.93
CA LEU A 109 -0.75 2.04 7.54
C LEU A 109 -1.98 2.88 7.18
N THR A 110 -2.99 2.91 8.07
CA THR A 110 -4.18 3.74 7.88
C THR A 110 -3.81 5.22 7.75
N ALA A 111 -3.02 5.74 8.69
CA ALA A 111 -2.63 7.16 8.69
C ALA A 111 -1.81 7.55 7.44
N LEU A 112 -0.91 6.68 6.99
CA LEU A 112 -0.14 6.92 5.77
C LEU A 112 -1.03 6.90 4.51
N PHE A 113 -1.95 5.96 4.40
CA PHE A 113 -2.91 5.94 3.30
C PHE A 113 -3.85 7.15 3.33
N ASP A 114 -4.32 7.56 4.51
CA ASP A 114 -5.16 8.75 4.66
C ASP A 114 -4.40 10.01 4.25
N ALA A 115 -3.14 10.15 4.64
CA ALA A 115 -2.28 11.26 4.23
C ALA A 115 -1.92 11.23 2.74
N MET A 116 -2.05 10.09 2.08
CA MET A 116 -1.91 9.99 0.63
C MET A 116 -3.21 10.35 -0.11
N PHE A 117 -4.40 9.87 0.35
CA PHE A 117 -5.60 9.84 -0.49
C PHE A 117 -6.92 10.27 0.19
N ALA A 118 -6.98 10.47 1.51
CA ALA A 118 -8.18 10.95 2.19
C ALA A 118 -8.03 12.39 2.70
N GLN A 119 -6.88 12.71 3.29
CA GLN A 119 -6.49 14.04 3.78
C GLN A 119 -5.08 14.36 3.28
N PRO A 120 -4.91 14.69 1.99
CA PRO A 120 -3.62 14.74 1.32
C PRO A 120 -2.59 15.65 1.99
N ARG A 121 -1.43 15.09 2.29
CA ARG A 121 -0.24 15.79 2.81
C ARG A 121 0.91 15.71 1.79
N ASN A 122 1.88 16.63 1.87
CA ASN A 122 3.07 16.59 1.00
C ASN A 122 4.12 15.60 1.52
N LEU A 123 3.88 14.31 1.32
CA LEU A 123 4.80 13.26 1.77
C LEU A 123 6.06 13.09 0.89
N ASN A 124 6.30 13.98 -0.10
CA ASN A 124 7.62 14.15 -0.70
C ASN A 124 8.60 14.85 0.26
N ASP A 125 8.07 15.59 1.24
CA ASP A 125 8.87 16.22 2.28
C ASP A 125 9.04 15.24 3.45
N VAL A 126 10.29 14.84 3.71
CA VAL A 126 10.62 13.93 4.82
C VAL A 126 10.25 14.55 6.17
N THR A 127 10.29 15.87 6.31
CA THR A 127 9.86 16.56 7.53
C THR A 127 8.37 16.30 7.79
N GLU A 128 7.55 16.34 6.75
CA GLU A 128 6.11 16.07 6.85
C GLU A 128 5.82 14.61 7.22
N LEU A 129 6.62 13.66 6.71
CA LEU A 129 6.54 12.26 7.11
C LEU A 129 6.92 12.07 8.59
N ILE A 130 7.97 12.75 9.06
CA ILE A 130 8.39 12.72 10.45
C ILE A 130 7.30 13.32 11.35
N ASN A 131 6.72 14.46 10.98
CA ASN A 131 5.61 15.07 11.71
C ASN A 131 4.42 14.12 11.85
N LEU A 132 4.01 13.47 10.76
CA LEU A 132 2.94 12.48 10.79
C LEU A 132 3.27 11.31 11.74
N ALA A 133 4.50 10.81 11.71
CA ALA A 133 4.91 9.73 12.61
C ALA A 133 4.96 10.18 14.09
N GLN A 134 5.33 11.45 14.36
CA GLN A 134 5.26 12.02 15.72
C GLN A 134 3.80 12.15 16.20
N GLU A 135 2.88 12.56 15.35
CA GLU A 135 1.45 12.56 15.67
C GLU A 135 0.92 11.16 16.04
N LEU A 136 1.58 10.12 15.51
CA LEU A 136 1.32 8.72 15.85
C LEU A 136 2.10 8.23 17.10
N GLY A 137 2.84 9.12 17.78
CA GLY A 137 3.52 8.83 19.04
C GLY A 137 4.93 8.24 18.93
N PHE A 138 5.57 8.35 17.74
CA PHE A 138 6.95 7.91 17.58
C PHE A 138 7.94 9.08 17.79
N GLU A 139 9.08 8.79 18.40
CA GLU A 139 10.15 9.76 18.63
C GLU A 139 10.94 10.05 17.35
N VAL A 140 11.30 11.32 17.11
CA VAL A 140 12.04 11.75 15.90
C VAL A 140 13.31 10.94 15.67
N THR A 141 14.11 10.77 16.72
CA THR A 141 15.36 10.02 16.66
C THR A 141 15.15 8.55 16.28
N GLN A 142 14.07 7.94 16.76
CA GLN A 142 13.67 6.60 16.40
C GLN A 142 13.27 6.51 14.92
N ILE A 143 12.45 7.45 14.44
CA ILE A 143 12.02 7.49 13.05
C ILE A 143 13.23 7.63 12.13
N GLN A 144 14.13 8.57 12.41
CA GLN A 144 15.35 8.79 11.63
C GLN A 144 16.23 7.54 11.58
N ALA A 145 16.42 6.87 12.73
CA ALA A 145 17.17 5.62 12.78
C ALA A 145 16.52 4.53 11.93
N TRP A 146 15.21 4.38 11.95
CA TRP A 146 14.47 3.39 11.17
C TRP A 146 14.56 3.63 9.65
N LEU A 147 14.51 4.89 9.21
CA LEU A 147 14.58 5.22 7.79
C LEU A 147 15.96 4.86 7.18
N GLU A 148 17.01 4.83 8.01
CA GLU A 148 18.38 4.49 7.59
C GLU A 148 18.80 3.06 7.95
N ASP A 149 17.96 2.32 8.66
CA ASP A 149 18.27 0.97 9.13
C ASP A 149 18.41 -0.03 7.95
N GLU A 150 19.57 -0.70 7.90
CA GLU A 150 19.88 -1.67 6.85
C GLU A 150 18.97 -2.92 6.90
N LYS A 151 18.47 -3.30 8.07
CA LYS A 151 17.51 -4.41 8.18
C LYS A 151 16.16 -4.02 7.57
N VAL A 152 15.70 -2.80 7.80
CA VAL A 152 14.48 -2.27 7.19
C VAL A 152 14.61 -2.20 5.67
N LYS A 153 15.74 -1.67 5.16
CA LYS A 153 16.02 -1.59 3.73
C LYS A 153 16.06 -2.98 3.09
N SER A 154 16.71 -3.93 3.75
CA SER A 154 16.84 -5.31 3.28
C SER A 154 15.49 -6.04 3.27
N GLU A 155 14.67 -5.87 4.30
CA GLU A 155 13.34 -6.48 4.38
C GLU A 155 12.41 -5.95 3.29
N LEU A 156 12.34 -4.63 3.11
CA LEU A 156 11.53 -4.03 2.04
C LEU A 156 11.97 -4.50 0.66
N LYS A 157 13.29 -4.66 0.45
CA LYS A 157 13.83 -5.22 -0.79
C LYS A 157 13.47 -6.69 -0.94
N ALA A 158 13.52 -7.48 0.13
CA ALA A 158 13.20 -8.91 0.12
C ALA A 158 11.72 -9.13 -0.22
N VAL A 159 10.79 -8.40 0.41
CA VAL A 159 9.35 -8.48 0.08
C VAL A 159 9.08 -8.02 -1.36
N THR A 160 9.79 -7.00 -1.85
CA THR A 160 9.66 -6.57 -3.24
C THR A 160 10.15 -7.64 -4.21
N GLN A 161 11.26 -8.32 -3.90
CA GLN A 161 11.78 -9.42 -4.71
C GLN A 161 10.85 -10.63 -4.66
N GLU A 162 10.33 -11.00 -3.48
CA GLU A 162 9.31 -12.04 -3.33
C GLU A 162 8.11 -11.78 -4.22
N ALA A 163 7.60 -10.53 -4.24
CA ALA A 163 6.50 -10.15 -5.11
C ALA A 163 6.82 -10.39 -6.60
N ILE A 164 8.02 -9.98 -7.04
CA ILE A 164 8.50 -10.17 -8.43
C ILE A 164 8.58 -11.66 -8.77
N ASP A 165 9.18 -12.47 -7.89
CA ASP A 165 9.38 -13.91 -8.10
C ASP A 165 8.04 -14.68 -8.16
N ARG A 166 7.02 -14.17 -7.47
CA ARG A 166 5.64 -14.70 -7.50
C ARG A 166 4.81 -14.16 -8.67
N GLY A 167 5.40 -13.36 -9.57
CA GLY A 167 4.72 -12.84 -10.75
C GLY A 167 3.87 -11.59 -10.53
N VAL A 168 4.02 -10.90 -9.42
CA VAL A 168 3.34 -9.61 -9.18
C VAL A 168 3.86 -8.57 -10.17
N PHE A 169 2.96 -7.87 -10.84
CA PHE A 169 3.26 -6.85 -11.84
C PHE A 169 2.60 -5.49 -11.57
N GLY A 170 1.84 -5.37 -10.50
CA GLY A 170 1.10 -4.15 -10.15
C GLY A 170 0.58 -4.19 -8.72
N ALA A 171 -0.13 -3.15 -8.30
CA ALA A 171 -0.73 -3.03 -6.97
C ALA A 171 -2.15 -2.43 -7.07
N PRO A 172 -3.10 -2.91 -6.24
CA PRO A 172 -2.98 -3.98 -5.26
C PRO A 172 -2.88 -5.37 -5.90
N THR A 173 -2.15 -6.28 -5.26
CA THR A 173 -2.16 -7.70 -5.59
C THR A 173 -2.43 -8.52 -4.33
N TRP A 174 -3.25 -9.54 -4.47
CA TRP A 174 -3.71 -10.42 -3.41
C TRP A 174 -3.28 -11.84 -3.68
N PHE A 175 -3.02 -12.61 -2.61
CA PHE A 175 -2.90 -14.06 -2.71
C PHE A 175 -3.81 -14.70 -1.66
N VAL A 176 -4.54 -15.73 -2.07
CA VAL A 176 -5.20 -16.68 -1.19
C VAL A 176 -4.62 -18.05 -1.53
N ALA A 177 -3.96 -18.67 -0.58
CA ALA A 177 -3.07 -19.80 -0.83
C ALA A 177 -2.03 -19.46 -1.91
N ASP A 178 -1.97 -20.18 -3.04
CA ASP A 178 -1.03 -19.93 -4.13
C ASP A 178 -1.66 -19.19 -5.32
N GLU A 179 -2.94 -18.80 -5.22
CA GLU A 179 -3.64 -18.12 -6.30
C GLU A 179 -3.50 -16.60 -6.19
N MET A 180 -3.10 -15.98 -7.31
CA MET A 180 -2.92 -14.53 -7.43
C MET A 180 -4.15 -13.85 -7.99
N TYR A 181 -4.54 -12.74 -7.37
CA TYR A 181 -5.59 -11.83 -7.83
C TYR A 181 -5.03 -10.42 -7.90
N TRP A 182 -5.27 -9.71 -9.00
CA TRP A 182 -4.77 -8.35 -9.18
C TRP A 182 -5.90 -7.36 -9.36
N GLY A 183 -5.81 -6.22 -8.66
CA GLY A 183 -6.77 -5.12 -8.76
C GLY A 183 -7.93 -5.22 -7.77
N VAL A 184 -8.62 -4.10 -7.56
CA VAL A 184 -9.77 -4.01 -6.64
C VAL A 184 -11.03 -4.65 -7.23
N ASP A 185 -11.11 -4.69 -8.52
CA ASP A 185 -12.19 -5.30 -9.30
C ASP A 185 -12.25 -6.82 -9.16
N HIS A 186 -11.16 -7.46 -8.73
CA HIS A 186 -11.09 -8.89 -8.47
C HIS A 186 -11.31 -9.30 -7.00
N LEU A 187 -11.63 -8.36 -6.10
CA LEU A 187 -11.85 -8.69 -4.69
C LEU A 187 -12.99 -9.68 -4.44
N HIS A 188 -13.97 -9.74 -5.34
CA HIS A 188 -15.04 -10.75 -5.26
C HIS A 188 -14.53 -12.17 -5.52
N PHE A 189 -13.45 -12.36 -6.30
CA PHE A 189 -12.79 -13.65 -6.44
C PHE A 189 -11.93 -14.00 -5.22
N VAL A 190 -11.28 -13.00 -4.62
CA VAL A 190 -10.58 -13.19 -3.34
C VAL A 190 -11.55 -13.67 -2.27
N GLU A 191 -12.72 -13.02 -2.17
CA GLU A 191 -13.78 -13.41 -1.22
C GLU A 191 -14.30 -14.82 -1.48
N ALA A 192 -14.48 -15.20 -2.74
CA ALA A 192 -14.96 -16.54 -3.12
C ALA A 192 -13.93 -17.67 -2.85
N ALA A 193 -12.65 -17.33 -2.69
CA ALA A 193 -11.56 -18.26 -2.40
C ALA A 193 -11.32 -18.49 -0.90
N LEU A 194 -12.02 -17.76 -0.02
CA LEU A 194 -11.90 -17.89 1.45
C LEU A 194 -12.84 -18.96 2.03
#